data_aad13a33e556e1db1e9ed59c82fd6c47
#
_entry.id   aad13a33e556e1db1e9ed59c82fd6c47
#
_cell.length_a   1.000
_cell.length_b   1.000
_cell.length_c   1.000
_cell.angle_alpha   90.00
_cell.angle_beta   90.00
_cell.angle_gamma   90.00
#
_symmetry.space_group_name_H-M   'P 1'
#
loop_
_entity.id
_entity.type
_entity.pdbx_description
1 polymer ?
#
loop_
_entity_poly.entity_id
_entity_poly.type
_entity_poly.pdbx_seq_one_letter_code
_entity_poly.pdbx_strand_id
1 'polypeptide(L)'
;MPIRLLLFALLTTCLASTAGWAQHGKPYELRVTTPEVEDAAPGQEPAPEDKSVPEAYRRQSVFYRTTEAPGTIIIDTSERFLYLIQPNNPALRYGIGVGRDGFQWNGLLKVTRKAELPDWTPPSEMIERQPYLPRFMAGGPGNPMGARALYLGNTVYRIHGTNAPETIGHAVSSGCFRLVNEQIMDLYDRVHVGAKVIVQQ
;
A
#
# COMPACT_ATOMS: atom_id res chain seq x y z
N MET A 1 -52.29 -64.65 -31.72
CA MET A 1 -52.47 -64.35 -33.15
C MET A 1 -51.45 -63.27 -33.50
N PRO A 2 -50.75 -63.48 -34.58
CA PRO A 2 -49.50 -62.77 -34.93
C PRO A 2 -49.81 -61.54 -35.82
N ILE A 3 -48.84 -60.67 -36.00
CA ILE A 3 -48.47 -60.14 -37.31
C ILE A 3 -47.08 -59.54 -37.25
N ARG A 4 -46.26 -60.11 -38.11
CA ARG A 4 -44.93 -59.70 -38.58
C ARG A 4 -45.04 -58.41 -39.43
N LEU A 5 -44.01 -57.65 -39.55
CA LEU A 5 -43.36 -57.16 -40.78
C LEU A 5 -42.18 -56.30 -40.43
N LEU A 6 -40.96 -56.73 -40.65
CA LEU A 6 -40.08 -56.50 -41.81
C LEU A 6 -39.48 -55.12 -41.96
N LEU A 7 -38.18 -55.14 -41.68
CA LEU A 7 -37.07 -54.54 -42.42
C LEU A 7 -37.33 -53.35 -43.36
N PHE A 8 -36.58 -52.32 -43.15
CA PHE A 8 -35.78 -51.74 -44.24
C PHE A 8 -34.54 -51.06 -43.70
N ALA A 9 -33.39 -51.58 -44.05
CA ALA A 9 -32.08 -50.93 -43.90
C ALA A 9 -31.91 -49.90 -44.99
N LEU A 10 -31.55 -48.73 -44.63
CA LEU A 10 -31.01 -47.73 -45.56
C LEU A 10 -29.67 -47.18 -45.00
N LEU A 11 -28.62 -47.71 -45.62
CA LEU A 11 -27.30 -47.09 -45.57
C LEU A 11 -27.36 -45.76 -46.29
N THR A 12 -27.07 -44.70 -45.59
CA THR A 12 -26.65 -43.44 -46.21
C THR A 12 -25.31 -43.05 -45.65
N THR A 13 -24.33 -43.24 -46.47
CA THR A 13 -22.97 -42.65 -46.31
C THR A 13 -23.10 -41.15 -46.35
N CYS A 14 -22.70 -40.45 -45.30
CA CYS A 14 -22.56 -39.03 -45.33
C CYS A 14 -21.16 -38.62 -44.97
N LEU A 15 -20.60 -37.85 -45.83
CA LEU A 15 -19.25 -37.32 -45.93
C LEU A 15 -18.72 -36.71 -44.63
N ALA A 16 -17.47 -36.98 -44.34
CA ALA A 16 -16.67 -36.30 -43.38
C ALA A 16 -16.46 -34.84 -43.78
N SER A 17 -17.12 -33.93 -43.09
CA SER A 17 -16.74 -32.51 -43.08
C SER A 17 -15.78 -32.30 -41.93
N THR A 18 -14.54 -32.02 -42.27
CA THR A 18 -13.51 -31.53 -41.35
C THR A 18 -13.91 -30.17 -40.84
N ALA A 19 -14.60 -30.14 -39.70
CA ALA A 19 -14.79 -28.91 -38.94
C ALA A 19 -13.47 -28.52 -38.29
N GLY A 20 -12.97 -27.37 -38.71
CA GLY A 20 -11.73 -26.77 -38.20
C GLY A 20 -11.81 -26.59 -36.68
N TRP A 21 -10.71 -26.94 -36.04
CA TRP A 21 -10.47 -26.68 -34.65
C TRP A 21 -10.39 -25.17 -34.44
N ALA A 22 -11.46 -24.57 -33.97
CA ALA A 22 -11.39 -23.26 -33.36
C ALA A 22 -10.55 -23.41 -32.10
N GLN A 23 -9.31 -22.97 -32.17
CA GLN A 23 -8.49 -22.78 -30.99
C GLN A 23 -9.19 -21.73 -30.13
N HIS A 24 -9.87 -22.17 -29.10
CA HIS A 24 -10.31 -21.31 -28.02
C HIS A 24 -9.03 -20.81 -27.36
N GLY A 25 -8.63 -19.61 -27.75
CA GLY A 25 -7.60 -18.86 -27.02
C GLY A 25 -8.07 -18.79 -25.58
N LYS A 26 -7.23 -19.29 -24.68
CA LYS A 26 -7.44 -19.09 -23.23
C LYS A 26 -7.66 -17.60 -23.01
N PRO A 27 -8.62 -17.22 -22.15
CA PRO A 27 -8.75 -15.82 -21.76
C PRO A 27 -7.38 -15.34 -21.32
N TYR A 28 -6.92 -14.23 -21.87
CA TYR A 28 -5.76 -13.52 -21.39
C TYR A 28 -6.09 -13.11 -19.95
N GLU A 29 -5.65 -13.90 -18.98
CA GLU A 29 -5.51 -13.41 -17.63
C GLU A 29 -4.47 -12.28 -17.71
N LEU A 30 -4.96 -11.05 -17.72
CA LEU A 30 -4.17 -9.91 -17.34
C LEU A 30 -3.66 -10.20 -15.92
N ARG A 31 -2.53 -10.90 -15.82
CA ARG A 31 -1.71 -10.81 -14.63
C ARG A 31 -1.30 -9.35 -14.57
N VAL A 32 -2.08 -8.57 -13.87
CA VAL A 32 -1.58 -7.35 -13.25
C VAL A 32 -0.54 -7.85 -12.23
N THR A 33 0.65 -8.07 -12.70
CA THR A 33 1.82 -8.08 -11.81
C THR A 33 1.90 -6.64 -11.35
N THR A 34 1.19 -6.31 -10.25
CA THR A 34 1.65 -5.21 -9.43
C THR A 34 3.11 -5.54 -9.17
N PRO A 35 4.06 -4.69 -9.61
CA PRO A 35 5.44 -4.91 -9.23
C PRO A 35 5.40 -5.00 -7.70
N GLU A 36 5.85 -6.13 -7.16
CA GLU A 36 6.15 -6.24 -5.75
C GLU A 36 7.25 -5.24 -5.53
N VAL A 37 6.86 -4.00 -5.16
CA VAL A 37 7.81 -2.95 -4.84
C VAL A 37 8.41 -3.41 -3.52
N GLU A 38 9.49 -4.18 -3.64
CA GLU A 38 10.32 -4.54 -2.51
C GLU A 38 10.68 -3.26 -1.77
N ASP A 39 10.72 -3.31 -0.45
CA ASP A 39 11.29 -2.22 0.33
C ASP A 39 12.63 -1.88 -0.30
N ALA A 40 12.82 -0.62 -0.73
CA ALA A 40 14.00 -0.23 -1.50
C ALA A 40 15.26 -0.73 -0.80
N ALA A 41 16.15 -1.32 -1.58
CA ALA A 41 17.38 -1.90 -1.04
C ALA A 41 18.18 -0.84 -0.25
N PRO A 42 18.79 -1.22 0.88
CA PRO A 42 19.63 -0.31 1.64
C PRO A 42 20.75 0.30 0.77
N GLY A 43 20.96 1.62 0.88
CA GLY A 43 22.01 2.34 0.16
C GLY A 43 21.58 3.02 -1.14
N GLN A 44 20.30 2.92 -1.56
CA GLN A 44 19.79 3.75 -2.64
C GLN A 44 19.63 5.20 -2.16
N GLU A 45 20.24 6.13 -2.88
CA GLU A 45 20.00 7.56 -2.67
C GLU A 45 18.51 7.86 -2.92
N PRO A 46 17.85 8.63 -2.04
CA PRO A 46 16.48 9.04 -2.27
C PRO A 46 16.40 9.82 -3.57
N ALA A 47 15.48 9.43 -4.45
CA ALA A 47 15.21 10.20 -5.67
C ALA A 47 14.80 11.64 -5.30
N PRO A 48 15.08 12.65 -6.14
CA PRO A 48 14.61 14.01 -5.92
C PRO A 48 13.10 14.02 -5.74
N GLU A 49 12.64 14.34 -4.55
CA GLU A 49 11.30 14.07 -4.03
C GLU A 49 10.16 14.71 -4.83
N ASP A 50 10.41 15.84 -5.48
CA ASP A 50 9.37 16.68 -6.09
C ASP A 50 8.80 16.13 -7.41
N LYS A 51 9.47 15.20 -8.07
CA LYS A 51 9.06 14.68 -9.39
C LYS A 51 8.48 13.26 -9.35
N SER A 52 8.62 12.55 -8.25
CA SER A 52 8.26 11.13 -8.15
C SER A 52 6.85 10.88 -7.61
N VAL A 53 6.23 11.89 -6.94
CA VAL A 53 4.90 11.75 -6.36
C VAL A 53 3.84 12.32 -7.28
N PRO A 54 2.86 11.52 -7.72
CA PRO A 54 1.73 12.01 -8.49
C PRO A 54 1.05 13.19 -7.79
N GLU A 55 0.61 14.20 -8.55
CA GLU A 55 0.00 15.41 -8.01
C GLU A 55 -1.16 15.14 -7.04
N ALA A 56 -1.95 14.10 -7.32
CA ALA A 56 -3.06 13.66 -6.46
C ALA A 56 -2.62 13.33 -5.02
N TYR A 57 -1.37 12.90 -4.82
CA TYR A 57 -0.81 12.53 -3.52
C TYR A 57 0.04 13.62 -2.87
N ARG A 58 0.16 14.79 -3.50
CA ARG A 58 0.83 15.94 -2.88
C ARG A 58 0.01 16.48 -1.72
N ARG A 59 0.69 17.10 -0.75
CA ARG A 59 0.02 17.76 0.37
C ARG A 59 -0.95 18.83 -0.11
N GLN A 60 -2.18 18.79 0.39
CA GLN A 60 -3.24 19.74 0.06
C GLN A 60 -4.04 20.11 1.31
N SER A 61 -4.53 21.35 1.37
CA SER A 61 -5.55 21.73 2.33
C SER A 61 -6.92 21.36 1.75
N VAL A 62 -7.69 20.58 2.51
CA VAL A 62 -9.01 20.09 2.11
C VAL A 62 -10.03 20.34 3.22
N PHE A 63 -11.30 20.45 2.84
CA PHE A 63 -12.37 20.41 3.84
C PHE A 63 -12.58 18.96 4.30
N TYR A 64 -12.55 18.74 5.63
CA TYR A 64 -12.74 17.41 6.20
C TYR A 64 -13.75 17.46 7.35
N ARG A 65 -14.96 16.95 7.10
CA ARG A 65 -16.03 16.96 8.09
C ARG A 65 -15.80 15.93 9.17
N THR A 66 -15.47 16.38 10.36
CA THR A 66 -15.24 15.52 11.53
C THR A 66 -15.58 16.27 12.83
N THR A 67 -15.81 15.51 13.90
CA THR A 67 -15.92 16.00 15.28
C THR A 67 -14.60 15.86 16.05
N GLU A 68 -13.55 15.35 15.40
CA GLU A 68 -12.26 15.18 16.02
C GLU A 68 -11.56 16.50 16.27
N ALA A 69 -10.87 16.61 17.39
CA ALA A 69 -10.16 17.80 17.78
C ALA A 69 -8.99 18.13 16.82
N PRO A 70 -8.65 19.41 16.63
CA PRO A 70 -7.44 19.80 15.92
C PRO A 70 -6.20 19.10 16.49
N GLY A 71 -5.27 18.72 15.60
CA GLY A 71 -4.09 17.93 15.95
C GLY A 71 -4.32 16.42 15.91
N THR A 72 -5.57 15.95 15.72
CA THR A 72 -5.85 14.54 15.46
C THR A 72 -5.38 14.17 14.04
N ILE A 73 -4.76 13.00 13.93
CA ILE A 73 -4.42 12.37 12.66
C ILE A 73 -5.50 11.33 12.35
N ILE A 74 -6.06 11.39 11.14
CA ILE A 74 -6.96 10.36 10.61
C ILE A 74 -6.30 9.77 9.38
N ILE A 75 -6.16 8.45 9.35
CA ILE A 75 -5.57 7.70 8.24
C ILE A 75 -6.68 6.87 7.61
N ASP A 76 -6.96 7.14 6.34
CA ASP A 76 -7.82 6.31 5.49
C ASP A 76 -6.95 5.43 4.62
N THR A 77 -6.94 4.12 4.93
CA THR A 77 -6.07 3.17 4.23
C THR A 77 -6.63 2.79 2.87
N SER A 78 -7.95 2.84 2.68
CA SER A 78 -8.60 2.56 1.41
C SER A 78 -8.33 3.66 0.38
N GLU A 79 -8.38 4.92 0.81
CA GLU A 79 -8.10 6.09 -0.03
C GLU A 79 -6.59 6.39 -0.14
N ARG A 80 -5.78 5.83 0.78
CA ARG A 80 -4.32 6.06 0.89
C ARG A 80 -3.97 7.51 1.17
N PHE A 81 -4.72 8.11 2.09
CA PHE A 81 -4.50 9.46 2.59
C PHE A 81 -4.41 9.52 4.11
N LEU A 82 -3.60 10.43 4.57
CA LEU A 82 -3.52 10.86 5.97
C LEU A 82 -4.05 12.30 6.05
N TYR A 83 -4.89 12.56 7.04
CA TYR A 83 -5.48 13.86 7.32
C TYR A 83 -5.04 14.35 8.68
N LEU A 84 -4.36 15.49 8.75
CA LEU A 84 -4.09 16.20 10.00
C LEU A 84 -5.17 17.27 10.19
N ILE A 85 -6.03 17.08 11.18
CA ILE A 85 -7.16 17.98 11.46
C ILE A 85 -6.64 19.32 11.97
N GLN A 86 -7.13 20.40 11.36
CA GLN A 86 -6.79 21.77 11.68
C GLN A 86 -7.97 22.47 12.38
N PRO A 87 -7.76 23.61 13.06
CA PRO A 87 -8.88 24.42 13.57
C PRO A 87 -9.86 24.81 12.46
N ASN A 88 -11.16 24.88 12.78
CA ASN A 88 -12.24 25.32 11.89
C ASN A 88 -12.53 24.39 10.68
N ASN A 89 -12.30 23.06 10.83
CA ASN A 89 -12.65 22.01 9.88
C ASN A 89 -11.80 21.85 8.60
N PRO A 90 -10.77 22.61 8.27
CA PRO A 90 -9.84 22.14 7.26
C PRO A 90 -9.00 20.99 7.80
N ALA A 91 -8.45 20.21 6.87
CA ALA A 91 -7.41 19.23 7.17
C ALA A 91 -6.27 19.39 6.17
N LEU A 92 -5.05 19.15 6.62
CA LEU A 92 -3.93 18.91 5.71
C LEU A 92 -3.97 17.45 5.31
N ARG A 93 -4.18 17.19 4.02
CA ARG A 93 -4.18 15.86 3.43
C ARG A 93 -2.80 15.55 2.87
N TYR A 94 -2.28 14.39 3.19
CA TYR A 94 -1.02 13.84 2.70
C TYR A 94 -1.27 12.51 2.01
N GLY A 95 -0.68 12.28 0.85
CA GLY A 95 -0.67 10.98 0.21
C GLY A 95 0.25 10.02 0.95
N ILE A 96 -0.17 8.77 1.13
CA ILE A 96 0.58 7.78 1.89
C ILE A 96 0.69 6.45 1.15
N GLY A 97 1.79 5.73 1.43
CA GLY A 97 1.87 4.29 1.21
C GLY A 97 1.36 3.55 2.45
N VAL A 98 0.62 2.45 2.25
CA VAL A 98 -0.04 1.69 3.31
C VAL A 98 0.40 0.22 3.34
N GLY A 99 -0.05 -0.52 4.34
CA GLY A 99 0.16 -1.96 4.45
C GLY A 99 -0.43 -2.71 3.25
N ARG A 100 0.35 -3.65 2.69
CA ARG A 100 -0.14 -4.60 1.69
C ARG A 100 -1.17 -5.54 2.29
N ASP A 101 -1.83 -6.32 1.46
CA ASP A 101 -2.82 -7.32 1.89
C ASP A 101 -2.26 -8.24 2.98
N GLY A 102 -3.04 -8.44 4.03
CA GLY A 102 -2.66 -9.18 5.24
C GLY A 102 -1.82 -8.40 6.26
N PHE A 103 -1.43 -7.14 5.95
CA PHE A 103 -0.74 -6.22 6.86
C PHE A 103 -1.53 -4.94 7.12
N GLN A 104 -2.76 -4.88 6.64
CA GLN A 104 -3.67 -3.78 6.93
C GLN A 104 -4.26 -3.93 8.33
N TRP A 105 -4.48 -2.81 8.99
CA TRP A 105 -5.06 -2.75 10.32
C TRP A 105 -5.86 -1.46 10.49
N ASN A 106 -6.74 -1.44 11.47
CA ASN A 106 -7.48 -0.27 11.90
C ASN A 106 -7.42 -0.14 13.43
N GLY A 107 -7.73 1.03 13.94
CA GLY A 107 -7.74 1.25 15.38
C GLY A 107 -7.42 2.68 15.80
N LEU A 108 -7.33 2.84 17.13
CA LEU A 108 -7.03 4.09 17.79
C LEU A 108 -5.70 3.98 18.53
N LEU A 109 -4.76 4.81 18.17
CA LEU A 109 -3.46 4.90 18.82
C LEU A 109 -3.13 6.37 19.16
N LYS A 110 -1.94 6.60 19.75
CA LYS A 110 -1.36 7.92 19.97
C LYS A 110 0.07 7.91 19.49
N VAL A 111 0.55 9.07 19.07
CA VAL A 111 1.99 9.28 18.87
C VAL A 111 2.68 9.21 20.23
N THR A 112 3.56 8.25 20.42
CA THR A 112 4.28 8.05 21.70
C THR A 112 5.71 8.54 21.67
N ARG A 113 6.30 8.61 20.48
CA ARG A 113 7.67 9.09 20.27
C ARG A 113 7.83 9.68 18.88
N LYS A 114 8.73 10.64 18.74
CA LYS A 114 9.16 11.24 17.48
C LYS A 114 10.67 11.01 17.33
N ALA A 115 11.15 10.81 16.12
CA ALA A 115 12.56 10.69 15.83
C ALA A 115 12.93 11.38 14.51
N GLU A 116 14.06 12.07 14.52
CA GLU A 116 14.73 12.57 13.32
C GLU A 116 15.75 11.53 12.87
N LEU A 117 15.89 11.34 11.57
CA LEU A 117 16.78 10.35 10.97
C LEU A 117 16.74 9.02 11.76
N PRO A 118 15.56 8.37 11.84
CA PRO A 118 15.40 7.19 12.68
C PRO A 118 16.24 6.03 12.19
N ASP A 119 16.82 5.30 13.14
CA ASP A 119 17.44 4.01 12.86
C ASP A 119 16.36 3.00 12.40
N TRP A 120 16.78 2.07 11.58
CA TRP A 120 15.93 0.98 11.13
C TRP A 120 16.47 -0.39 11.58
N THR A 121 15.61 -1.12 12.25
CA THR A 121 15.81 -2.52 12.60
C THR A 121 14.63 -3.29 11.99
N PRO A 122 14.84 -4.13 10.99
CA PRO A 122 13.77 -4.94 10.41
C PRO A 122 13.12 -5.83 11.48
N PRO A 123 11.78 -5.97 11.48
CA PRO A 123 11.12 -6.97 12.30
C PRO A 123 11.62 -8.39 12.00
N SER A 124 11.56 -9.30 12.98
CA SER A 124 11.99 -10.70 12.82
C SER A 124 11.32 -11.39 11.64
N GLU A 125 10.00 -11.20 11.49
CA GLU A 125 9.21 -11.78 10.42
C GLU A 125 9.63 -11.24 9.03
N MET A 126 10.12 -10.01 8.96
CA MET A 126 10.68 -9.46 7.73
C MET A 126 12.01 -10.11 7.38
N ILE A 127 12.87 -10.33 8.38
CA ILE A 127 14.14 -11.03 8.20
C ILE A 127 13.91 -12.49 7.78
N GLU A 128 12.89 -13.15 8.29
CA GLU A 128 12.53 -14.52 7.87
C GLU A 128 12.14 -14.58 6.40
N ARG A 129 11.38 -13.59 5.93
CA ARG A 129 11.01 -13.49 4.50
C ARG A 129 12.16 -13.03 3.59
N GLN A 130 13.05 -12.20 4.12
CA GLN A 130 14.16 -11.56 3.39
C GLN A 130 15.46 -11.66 4.22
N PRO A 131 16.12 -12.84 4.26
CA PRO A 131 17.28 -13.08 5.13
C PRO A 131 18.51 -12.23 4.79
N TYR A 132 18.56 -11.65 3.60
CA TYR A 132 19.65 -10.78 3.12
C TYR A 132 19.58 -9.36 3.67
N LEU A 133 18.48 -8.95 4.31
CA LEU A 133 18.37 -7.61 4.89
C LEU A 133 19.37 -7.41 6.03
N PRO A 134 19.93 -6.19 6.19
CA PRO A 134 20.76 -5.86 7.31
C PRO A 134 19.97 -5.99 8.61
N ARG A 135 20.62 -6.40 9.70
CA ARG A 135 19.98 -6.49 11.02
C ARG A 135 19.75 -5.12 11.67
N PHE A 136 20.46 -4.11 11.19
CA PHE A 136 20.40 -2.73 11.66
C PHE A 136 20.90 -1.80 10.55
N MET A 137 20.28 -0.62 10.46
CA MET A 137 20.74 0.47 9.61
C MET A 137 20.56 1.79 10.36
N ALA A 138 21.67 2.53 10.51
CA ALA A 138 21.63 3.86 11.09
C ALA A 138 20.79 4.82 10.23
N GLY A 139 20.20 5.83 10.87
CA GLY A 139 19.46 6.87 10.17
C GLY A 139 20.32 7.64 9.17
N GLY A 140 19.73 8.06 8.07
CA GLY A 140 20.42 8.79 7.01
C GLY A 140 19.95 8.41 5.62
N PRO A 141 20.67 8.89 4.58
CA PRO A 141 20.37 8.56 3.19
C PRO A 141 20.34 7.05 2.97
N GLY A 142 19.37 6.58 2.16
CA GLY A 142 19.18 5.17 1.89
C GLY A 142 18.48 4.35 2.99
N ASN A 143 18.20 4.94 4.16
CA ASN A 143 17.44 4.27 5.20
C ASN A 143 15.94 4.25 4.83
N PRO A 144 15.26 3.08 4.85
CA PRO A 144 13.85 2.98 4.45
C PRO A 144 12.88 3.75 5.35
N MET A 145 13.31 4.17 6.54
CA MET A 145 12.50 5.02 7.44
C MET A 145 12.49 6.49 7.03
N GLY A 146 13.35 6.90 6.09
CA GLY A 146 13.43 8.27 5.62
C GLY A 146 13.86 9.29 6.68
N ALA A 147 13.44 10.55 6.50
CA ALA A 147 13.93 11.67 7.27
C ALA A 147 13.37 11.76 8.70
N ARG A 148 12.14 11.30 8.94
CA ARG A 148 11.43 11.43 10.23
C ARG A 148 10.53 10.22 10.48
N ALA A 149 10.25 9.94 11.76
CA ALA A 149 9.26 8.95 12.16
C ALA A 149 8.43 9.39 13.38
N LEU A 150 7.14 9.06 13.35
CA LEU A 150 6.19 9.14 14.45
C LEU A 150 5.83 7.70 14.87
N TYR A 151 6.14 7.32 16.07
CA TYR A 151 5.89 5.98 16.61
C TYR A 151 4.49 5.92 17.24
N LEU A 152 3.74 4.87 16.95
CA LEU A 152 2.33 4.74 17.31
C LEU A 152 2.13 3.74 18.45
N GLY A 153 1.74 4.25 19.62
CA GLY A 153 1.51 3.43 20.80
C GLY A 153 2.74 2.61 21.21
N ASN A 154 2.49 1.45 21.80
CA ASN A 154 3.52 0.45 22.08
C ASN A 154 3.47 -0.67 21.00
N THR A 155 3.50 -0.27 19.74
CA THR A 155 3.39 -1.16 18.59
C THR A 155 4.63 -1.06 17.70
N VAL A 156 4.66 -1.91 16.68
CA VAL A 156 5.67 -1.83 15.62
C VAL A 156 5.29 -0.82 14.53
N TYR A 157 4.11 -0.21 14.60
CA TYR A 157 3.62 0.69 13.56
C TYR A 157 4.15 2.11 13.71
N ARG A 158 4.38 2.74 12.57
CA ARG A 158 4.95 4.09 12.47
C ARG A 158 4.34 4.84 11.31
N ILE A 159 4.33 6.16 11.40
CA ILE A 159 4.21 7.06 10.27
C ILE A 159 5.62 7.59 10.02
N HIS A 160 6.17 7.38 8.82
CA HIS A 160 7.57 7.69 8.57
C HIS A 160 7.84 8.14 7.13
N GLY A 161 9.01 8.68 6.87
CA GLY A 161 9.49 8.99 5.54
C GLY A 161 9.78 7.72 4.72
N THR A 162 10.34 7.90 3.54
CA THR A 162 10.72 6.76 2.70
C THR A 162 11.92 7.10 1.82
N ASN A 163 12.70 6.10 1.45
CA ASN A 163 13.70 6.15 0.39
C ASN A 163 13.13 5.65 -0.96
N ALA A 164 11.84 5.26 -0.97
CA ALA A 164 11.12 4.74 -2.13
C ALA A 164 9.82 5.57 -2.37
N PRO A 165 9.94 6.84 -2.84
CA PRO A 165 8.81 7.76 -2.98
C PRO A 165 7.75 7.28 -3.97
N GLU A 166 8.09 6.42 -4.93
CA GLU A 166 7.16 5.76 -5.86
C GLU A 166 6.16 4.84 -5.16
N THR A 167 6.41 4.48 -3.89
CA THR A 167 5.48 3.65 -3.10
C THR A 167 4.30 4.43 -2.52
N ILE A 168 4.29 5.76 -2.65
CA ILE A 168 3.17 6.58 -2.21
C ILE A 168 1.96 6.36 -3.11
N GLY A 169 0.81 6.15 -2.50
CA GLY A 169 -0.41 5.75 -3.20
C GLY A 169 -0.54 4.23 -3.41
N HIS A 170 0.40 3.44 -2.88
CA HIS A 170 0.39 1.99 -3.03
C HIS A 170 0.31 1.24 -1.68
N ALA A 171 -0.18 0.00 -1.74
CA ALA A 171 -0.28 -0.90 -0.59
C ALA A 171 0.91 -1.87 -0.61
N VAL A 172 2.04 -1.47 -0.04
CA VAL A 172 3.32 -2.21 -0.17
C VAL A 172 4.06 -2.45 1.15
N SER A 173 3.68 -1.76 2.23
CA SER A 173 4.40 -1.85 3.49
C SER A 173 3.98 -3.07 4.34
N SER A 174 4.71 -3.31 5.43
CA SER A 174 4.33 -4.28 6.47
C SER A 174 3.49 -3.64 7.59
N GLY A 175 2.60 -2.68 7.24
CA GLY A 175 1.63 -2.06 8.15
C GLY A 175 1.99 -0.65 8.62
N CYS A 176 3.18 -0.14 8.31
CA CYS A 176 3.54 1.27 8.54
C CYS A 176 2.97 2.18 7.44
N PHE A 177 2.88 3.47 7.72
CA PHE A 177 2.41 4.49 6.79
C PHE A 177 3.59 5.31 6.30
N ARG A 178 3.81 5.31 5.00
CA ARG A 178 4.93 5.99 4.34
C ARG A 178 4.51 7.33 3.78
N LEU A 179 5.32 8.35 3.93
CA LEU A 179 5.21 9.64 3.26
C LEU A 179 6.53 9.95 2.55
N VAL A 180 6.50 10.80 1.53
CA VAL A 180 7.76 11.39 1.04
C VAL A 180 8.41 12.22 2.14
N ASN A 181 9.73 12.36 2.09
CA ASN A 181 10.50 12.97 3.17
C ASN A 181 10.09 14.42 3.47
N GLU A 182 9.78 15.23 2.47
CA GLU A 182 9.26 16.59 2.67
C GLU A 182 7.94 16.60 3.44
N GLN A 183 7.04 15.70 3.09
CA GLN A 183 5.72 15.66 3.74
C GLN A 183 5.79 15.12 5.16
N ILE A 184 6.65 14.15 5.44
CA ILE A 184 6.83 13.68 6.81
C ILE A 184 7.55 14.72 7.68
N MET A 185 8.46 15.51 7.14
CA MET A 185 9.07 16.62 7.87
C MET A 185 8.02 17.66 8.23
N ASP A 186 7.18 18.10 7.29
CA ASP A 186 6.08 19.02 7.56
C ASP A 186 5.08 18.47 8.60
N LEU A 187 4.68 17.21 8.48
CA LEU A 187 3.80 16.56 9.45
C LEU A 187 4.46 16.44 10.83
N TYR A 188 5.74 16.09 10.87
CA TYR A 188 6.52 15.97 12.09
C TYR A 188 6.55 17.29 12.88
N ASP A 189 6.76 18.41 12.23
CA ASP A 189 6.82 19.73 12.89
C ASP A 189 5.45 20.16 13.47
N ARG A 190 4.36 19.70 12.87
CA ARG A 190 2.98 20.03 13.30
C ARG A 190 2.43 19.11 14.38
N VAL A 191 2.91 17.89 14.48
CA VAL A 191 2.38 16.87 15.37
C VAL A 191 3.19 16.80 16.67
N HIS A 192 2.51 16.72 17.81
CA HIS A 192 3.13 16.55 19.12
C HIS A 192 3.00 15.11 19.64
N VAL A 193 3.84 14.72 20.55
CA VAL A 193 3.69 13.48 21.33
C VAL A 193 2.40 13.54 22.12
N GLY A 194 1.62 12.47 22.08
CA GLY A 194 0.26 12.40 22.62
C GLY A 194 -0.84 12.62 21.59
N ALA A 195 -0.52 13.12 20.38
CA ALA A 195 -1.50 13.30 19.32
C ALA A 195 -2.27 12.00 19.03
N LYS A 196 -3.59 12.12 18.91
CA LYS A 196 -4.52 11.02 18.61
C LYS A 196 -4.33 10.59 17.15
N VAL A 197 -4.32 9.29 16.91
CA VAL A 197 -4.22 8.68 15.57
C VAL A 197 -5.33 7.67 15.40
N ILE A 198 -6.20 7.92 14.43
CA ILE A 198 -7.30 7.03 14.05
C ILE A 198 -6.93 6.41 12.70
N VAL A 199 -6.92 5.10 12.63
CA VAL A 199 -6.73 4.36 11.39
C VAL A 199 -8.03 3.68 11.02
N GLN A 200 -8.52 3.94 9.83
CA GLN A 200 -9.76 3.41 9.28
C GLN A 200 -9.55 2.88 7.86
N GLN A 201 -10.51 2.06 7.42
CA GLN A 201 -10.60 1.52 6.07
C GLN A 201 -11.82 2.10 5.36
#